data_3283947e8e18ffb8c60dcc014ad1285c
#
_entry.id   3283947e8e18ffb8c60dcc014ad1285c
#
_cell.length_a   1.000
_cell.length_b   1.000
_cell.length_c   1.000
_cell.angle_alpha   90.00
_cell.angle_beta   90.00
_cell.angle_gamma   90.00
#
_symmetry.space_group_name_H-M   'P 1'
#
loop_
_entity.id
_entity.type
_entity.pdbx_description
1 polymer ?
#
loop_
_entity_poly.entity_id
_entity_poly.type
_entity_poly.pdbx_seq_one_letter_code
_entity_poly.pdbx_strand_id
1 'polypeptide(L)'
;MKQIIIVMAVLMAASVTGASAQTTTRNLKLHGIDMVETMSDDGTSMVKRPYRWFAGMAEADVQSVAVEMAQLEAYAVVSRVIENVVIAKAERGRLSNNGKVQQALKSHWEQMSLSIQSACEPFGETEVTYNSATGMYEVIAKVGIRGDRYVKMLDGGKNAQPEGLSRDELKEFVEVNDQIIDAAKGNN
;
A
#
# COMPACT_ATOMS: atom_id res chain seq x y z
N MET A 1 -34.29 -5.28 -10.81
CA MET A 1 -33.65 -4.04 -10.31
C MET A 1 -33.05 -4.34 -8.95
N LYS A 2 -31.78 -4.65 -8.89
CA LYS A 2 -31.03 -4.84 -7.64
C LYS A 2 -30.04 -3.69 -7.54
N GLN A 3 -30.30 -2.77 -6.62
CA GLN A 3 -29.40 -1.67 -6.31
C GLN A 3 -28.16 -2.24 -5.58
N ILE A 4 -27.01 -2.07 -6.21
CA ILE A 4 -25.73 -2.32 -5.57
C ILE A 4 -25.43 -1.07 -4.75
N ILE A 5 -25.48 -1.23 -3.43
CA ILE A 5 -25.08 -0.20 -2.47
C ILE A 5 -23.55 -0.21 -2.45
N ILE A 6 -22.98 0.80 -3.11
CA ILE A 6 -21.57 1.13 -2.94
C ILE A 6 -21.44 1.83 -1.59
N VAL A 7 -20.88 1.15 -0.60
CA VAL A 7 -20.49 1.78 0.66
C VAL A 7 -19.22 2.56 0.38
N MET A 8 -19.37 3.81 -0.04
CA MET A 8 -18.28 4.79 0.08
C MET A 8 -18.11 5.10 1.56
N ALA A 9 -17.01 4.68 2.16
CA ALA A 9 -16.57 5.20 3.43
C ALA A 9 -16.21 6.68 3.25
N VAL A 10 -17.16 7.56 3.48
CA VAL A 10 -16.92 9.00 3.58
C VAL A 10 -16.21 9.21 4.92
N LEU A 11 -14.91 9.47 4.88
CA LEU A 11 -14.20 10.06 6.01
C LEU A 11 -14.79 11.46 6.25
N MET A 12 -15.66 11.56 7.24
CA MET A 12 -16.07 12.87 7.75
C MET A 12 -14.86 13.50 8.46
N ALA A 13 -14.27 14.50 7.82
CA ALA A 13 -13.42 15.45 8.47
C ALA A 13 -14.26 16.25 9.46
N ALA A 14 -14.26 15.86 10.72
CA ALA A 14 -14.74 16.69 11.80
C ALA A 14 -13.77 17.87 11.95
N SER A 15 -14.16 19.03 11.46
CA SER A 15 -13.47 20.30 11.72
C SER A 15 -13.66 20.68 13.18
N VAL A 16 -12.69 20.35 14.01
CA VAL A 16 -12.56 20.93 15.35
C VAL A 16 -11.75 22.21 15.22
N THR A 17 -12.45 23.33 15.29
CA THR A 17 -11.84 24.66 15.40
C THR A 17 -11.20 24.84 16.78
N GLY A 18 -9.91 25.14 16.80
CA GLY A 18 -9.28 25.91 17.86
C GLY A 18 -8.50 25.16 18.90
N ALA A 19 -7.27 24.82 18.58
CA ALA A 19 -6.06 25.00 19.41
C ALA A 19 -4.88 24.82 18.46
N SER A 20 -4.06 25.87 18.26
CA SER A 20 -2.78 25.73 17.57
C SER A 20 -1.81 24.94 18.47
N ALA A 21 -1.98 23.63 18.50
CA ALA A 21 -0.90 22.73 18.82
C ALA A 21 0.07 22.81 17.64
N GLN A 22 1.30 23.26 17.88
CA GLN A 22 2.38 23.09 16.93
C GLN A 22 2.51 21.59 16.65
N THR A 23 1.81 21.15 15.62
CA THR A 23 2.00 19.81 15.08
C THR A 23 3.42 19.82 14.50
N THR A 24 4.36 19.30 15.27
CA THR A 24 5.68 18.99 14.72
C THR A 24 5.41 17.97 13.63
N THR A 25 5.32 18.45 12.39
CA THR A 25 5.14 17.59 11.22
C THR A 25 6.41 16.77 11.13
N ARG A 26 6.43 15.63 11.81
CA ARG A 26 7.45 14.62 11.55
C ARG A 26 7.29 14.24 10.10
N ASN A 27 8.31 14.50 9.28
CA ASN A 27 8.41 13.97 7.92
C ASN A 27 8.55 12.44 8.03
N LEU A 28 7.44 11.77 8.33
CA LEU A 28 7.41 10.33 8.43
C LEU A 28 7.56 9.75 7.04
N LYS A 29 8.62 8.97 6.85
CA LYS A 29 8.76 8.15 5.64
C LYS A 29 7.70 7.05 5.73
N LEU A 30 6.75 7.06 4.79
CA LEU A 30 5.60 6.12 4.83
C LEU A 30 5.93 4.74 4.27
N HIS A 31 7.03 4.59 3.53
CA HIS A 31 7.48 3.30 2.99
C HIS A 31 8.97 3.32 2.71
N GLY A 32 9.57 2.14 2.63
CA GLY A 32 11.00 2.00 2.34
C GLY A 32 11.41 0.55 2.13
N ILE A 33 12.72 0.36 2.01
CA ILE A 33 13.36 -0.96 1.94
C ILE A 33 14.45 -0.99 2.98
N ASP A 34 14.43 -2.03 3.80
CA ASP A 34 15.46 -2.31 4.79
C ASP A 34 16.04 -3.71 4.55
N MET A 35 17.34 -3.86 4.81
CA MET A 35 18.01 -5.15 4.80
C MET A 35 17.88 -5.82 6.16
N VAL A 36 17.18 -6.94 6.20
CA VAL A 36 16.90 -7.68 7.44
C VAL A 36 17.64 -9.01 7.41
N GLU A 37 18.27 -9.38 8.52
CA GLU A 37 18.85 -10.71 8.71
C GLU A 37 17.72 -11.70 9.02
N THR A 38 17.56 -12.68 8.17
CA THR A 38 16.57 -13.75 8.33
C THR A 38 17.22 -15.10 8.11
N MET A 39 16.62 -16.15 8.66
CA MET A 39 17.04 -17.52 8.36
C MET A 39 16.91 -17.78 6.85
N SER A 40 17.90 -18.45 6.27
CA SER A 40 17.82 -18.95 4.89
C SER A 40 16.66 -19.93 4.72
N ASP A 41 16.19 -20.12 3.49
CA ASP A 41 15.00 -20.97 3.22
C ASP A 41 15.26 -22.45 3.56
N ASP A 42 16.53 -22.89 3.60
CA ASP A 42 16.97 -24.22 4.05
C ASP A 42 17.22 -24.31 5.58
N GLY A 43 17.07 -23.19 6.30
CA GLY A 43 17.25 -23.14 7.75
C GLY A 43 18.69 -23.27 8.25
N THR A 44 19.70 -23.13 7.37
CA THR A 44 21.10 -23.45 7.72
C THR A 44 21.94 -22.21 8.09
N SER A 45 21.54 -21.02 7.66
CA SER A 45 22.34 -19.80 7.85
C SER A 45 21.50 -18.54 7.96
N MET A 46 22.08 -17.48 8.53
CA MET A 46 21.49 -16.14 8.49
C MET A 46 21.88 -15.45 7.19
N VAL A 47 20.90 -14.90 6.49
CA VAL A 47 21.09 -14.17 5.23
C VAL A 47 20.42 -12.80 5.30
N LYS A 48 21.06 -11.79 4.73
CA LYS A 48 20.46 -10.46 4.59
C LYS A 48 19.53 -10.45 3.39
N ARG A 49 18.28 -10.11 3.64
CA ARG A 49 17.24 -10.01 2.60
C ARG A 49 16.59 -8.63 2.61
N PRO A 50 16.27 -8.05 1.45
CA PRO A 50 15.50 -6.82 1.39
C PRO A 50 14.07 -7.08 1.83
N TYR A 51 13.55 -6.22 2.71
CA TYR A 51 12.15 -6.13 3.09
C TYR A 51 11.62 -4.77 2.67
N ARG A 52 10.52 -4.76 1.96
CA ARG A 52 9.76 -3.55 1.70
C ARG A 52 8.79 -3.34 2.84
N TRP A 53 8.83 -2.18 3.47
CA TRP A 53 7.96 -1.85 4.58
C TRP A 53 7.09 -0.63 4.28
N PHE A 54 5.95 -0.56 4.99
CA PHE A 54 4.96 0.50 4.94
C PHE A 54 4.60 0.88 6.36
N ALA A 55 4.53 2.19 6.65
CA ALA A 55 4.27 2.70 7.99
C ALA A 55 2.91 3.39 8.04
N GLY A 56 2.17 3.12 9.11
CA GLY A 56 0.96 3.83 9.48
C GLY A 56 1.13 4.53 10.81
N MET A 57 0.41 5.63 11.01
CA MET A 57 0.41 6.40 12.24
C MET A 57 -1.03 6.61 12.69
N ALA A 58 -1.25 6.53 14.00
CA ALA A 58 -2.53 6.82 14.61
C ALA A 58 -2.36 7.42 16.01
N GLU A 59 -3.40 8.10 16.46
CA GLU A 59 -3.52 8.65 17.79
C GLU A 59 -4.83 8.18 18.43
N ALA A 60 -4.78 7.79 19.70
CA ALA A 60 -5.96 7.48 20.51
C ALA A 60 -5.67 7.68 22.00
N ASP A 61 -6.73 7.82 22.79
CA ASP A 61 -6.67 7.92 24.26
C ASP A 61 -6.33 6.58 24.92
N VAL A 62 -6.55 5.45 24.20
CA VAL A 62 -6.21 4.10 24.62
C VAL A 62 -5.08 3.57 23.77
N GLN A 63 -3.98 3.14 24.38
CA GLN A 63 -2.78 2.67 23.69
C GLN A 63 -3.06 1.51 22.73
N SER A 64 -3.84 0.50 23.14
CA SER A 64 -4.15 -0.65 22.29
C SER A 64 -4.94 -0.27 21.03
N VAL A 65 -5.86 0.70 21.19
CA VAL A 65 -6.63 1.24 20.05
C VAL A 65 -5.71 1.99 19.08
N ALA A 66 -4.81 2.83 19.59
CA ALA A 66 -3.84 3.54 18.76
C ALA A 66 -2.94 2.57 17.99
N VAL A 67 -2.49 1.47 18.62
CA VAL A 67 -1.69 0.42 17.97
C VAL A 67 -2.46 -0.25 16.84
N GLU A 68 -3.70 -0.66 17.10
CA GLU A 68 -4.55 -1.29 16.08
C GLU A 68 -4.82 -0.36 14.90
N MET A 69 -5.17 0.90 15.18
CA MET A 69 -5.40 1.91 14.15
C MET A 69 -4.13 2.18 13.33
N ALA A 70 -2.96 2.27 13.96
CA ALA A 70 -1.70 2.47 13.24
C ALA A 70 -1.35 1.27 12.33
N GLN A 71 -1.63 0.05 12.77
CA GLN A 71 -1.47 -1.15 11.94
C GLN A 71 -2.42 -1.13 10.74
N LEU A 72 -3.70 -0.84 10.94
CA LEU A 72 -4.67 -0.72 9.85
C LEU A 72 -4.25 0.36 8.84
N GLU A 73 -3.75 1.50 9.33
CA GLU A 73 -3.25 2.57 8.49
C GLU A 73 -2.00 2.13 7.69
N ALA A 74 -1.09 1.35 8.30
CA ALA A 74 0.07 0.80 7.59
C ALA A 74 -0.35 -0.11 6.41
N TYR A 75 -1.37 -0.94 6.60
CA TYR A 75 -1.96 -1.72 5.51
C TYR A 75 -2.60 -0.84 4.43
N ALA A 76 -3.29 0.24 4.80
CA ALA A 76 -3.85 1.20 3.86
C ALA A 76 -2.77 1.91 3.04
N VAL A 77 -1.59 2.17 3.63
CA VAL A 77 -0.43 2.75 2.93
C VAL A 77 0.05 1.83 1.81
N VAL A 78 -0.01 0.50 1.96
CA VAL A 78 0.34 -0.45 0.88
C VAL A 78 -0.47 -0.15 -0.37
N SER A 79 -1.79 -0.03 -0.24
CA SER A 79 -2.69 0.26 -1.36
C SER A 79 -2.42 1.62 -1.98
N ARG A 80 -2.26 2.65 -1.14
CA ARG A 80 -1.95 4.02 -1.63
C ARG A 80 -0.64 4.12 -2.39
N VAL A 81 0.41 3.41 -1.96
CA VAL A 81 1.70 3.40 -2.67
C VAL A 81 1.54 2.76 -4.04
N ILE A 82 0.80 1.68 -4.15
CA ILE A 82 0.52 1.01 -5.43
C ILE A 82 -0.35 1.90 -6.33
N GLU A 83 -1.43 2.47 -5.81
CA GLU A 83 -2.31 3.39 -6.54
C GLU A 83 -1.54 4.59 -7.08
N ASN A 84 -0.64 5.19 -6.29
CA ASN A 84 0.19 6.31 -6.73
C ASN A 84 1.08 5.95 -7.93
N VAL A 85 1.59 4.71 -8.01
CA VAL A 85 2.34 4.24 -9.18
C VAL A 85 1.44 4.18 -10.41
N VAL A 86 0.22 3.66 -10.25
CA VAL A 86 -0.77 3.58 -11.34
C VAL A 86 -1.18 4.98 -11.80
N ILE A 87 -1.50 5.89 -10.88
CA ILE A 87 -1.88 7.27 -11.17
C ILE A 87 -0.74 8.01 -11.86
N ALA A 88 0.48 7.92 -11.35
CA ALA A 88 1.65 8.58 -11.95
C ALA A 88 1.91 8.11 -13.40
N LYS A 89 1.53 6.88 -13.75
CA LYS A 89 1.58 6.40 -15.13
C LYS A 89 0.41 6.92 -15.95
N ALA A 90 -0.78 7.05 -15.36
CA ALA A 90 -1.96 7.63 -15.99
C ALA A 90 -1.70 9.09 -16.42
N GLU A 91 -1.21 9.90 -15.49
CA GLU A 91 -0.96 11.34 -15.71
C GLU A 91 0.11 11.61 -16.79
N ARG A 92 1.04 10.70 -16.97
CA ARG A 92 2.05 10.79 -18.04
C ARG A 92 1.52 10.44 -19.43
N GLY A 93 0.19 10.31 -19.60
CA GLY A 93 -0.46 10.02 -20.86
C GLY A 93 -0.15 8.61 -21.41
N ARG A 94 0.26 7.71 -20.55
CA ARG A 94 0.65 6.34 -20.90
C ARG A 94 -0.40 5.28 -20.54
N LEU A 95 -1.51 5.69 -19.92
CA LEU A 95 -2.67 4.83 -19.83
C LEU A 95 -3.45 4.92 -21.14
N SER A 96 -4.05 3.79 -21.49
CA SER A 96 -4.95 3.64 -22.62
C SER A 96 -6.01 4.75 -22.67
N ASN A 97 -6.29 5.25 -23.87
CA ASN A 97 -7.47 6.10 -24.10
C ASN A 97 -8.77 5.26 -24.19
N ASN A 98 -8.66 3.94 -24.12
CA ASN A 98 -9.81 3.02 -24.12
C ASN A 98 -10.34 2.84 -22.69
N GLY A 99 -11.58 3.28 -22.45
CA GLY A 99 -12.20 3.20 -21.13
C GLY A 99 -12.35 1.77 -20.58
N LYS A 100 -12.48 0.74 -21.45
CA LYS A 100 -12.52 -0.67 -21.01
C LYS A 100 -11.17 -1.12 -20.49
N VAL A 101 -10.09 -0.78 -21.20
CA VAL A 101 -8.72 -1.11 -20.79
C VAL A 101 -8.38 -0.40 -19.47
N GLN A 102 -8.76 0.88 -19.32
CA GLN A 102 -8.58 1.61 -18.06
C GLN A 102 -9.31 0.94 -16.89
N GLN A 103 -10.56 0.53 -17.09
CA GLN A 103 -11.34 -0.16 -16.06
C GLN A 103 -10.73 -1.51 -15.69
N ALA A 104 -10.28 -2.28 -16.68
CA ALA A 104 -9.60 -3.56 -16.46
C ALA A 104 -8.29 -3.39 -15.69
N LEU A 105 -7.48 -2.39 -16.04
CA LEU A 105 -6.24 -2.03 -15.31
C LEU A 105 -6.56 -1.67 -13.85
N LYS A 106 -7.53 -0.80 -13.63
CA LYS A 106 -7.93 -0.38 -12.28
C LYS A 106 -8.33 -1.60 -11.43
N SER A 107 -9.24 -2.43 -11.94
CA SER A 107 -9.71 -3.63 -11.24
C SER A 107 -8.58 -4.62 -10.95
N HIS A 108 -7.67 -4.83 -11.91
CA HIS A 108 -6.50 -5.68 -11.74
C HIS A 108 -5.57 -5.16 -10.62
N TRP A 109 -5.28 -3.87 -10.61
CA TRP A 109 -4.39 -3.27 -9.62
C TRP A 109 -5.01 -3.14 -8.23
N GLU A 110 -6.33 -2.97 -8.12
CA GLU A 110 -7.06 -3.10 -6.85
C GLU A 110 -6.87 -4.52 -6.26
N GLN A 111 -7.06 -5.57 -7.06
CA GLN A 111 -6.86 -6.95 -6.63
C GLN A 111 -5.40 -7.26 -6.27
N MET A 112 -4.46 -6.76 -7.07
CA MET A 112 -3.02 -6.90 -6.81
C MET A 112 -2.63 -6.24 -5.48
N SER A 113 -3.12 -5.02 -5.24
CA SER A 113 -2.92 -4.27 -4.01
C SER A 113 -3.41 -5.02 -2.78
N LEU A 114 -4.63 -5.56 -2.82
CA LEU A 114 -5.19 -6.41 -1.76
C LEU A 114 -4.38 -7.68 -1.53
N SER A 115 -3.89 -8.29 -2.60
CA SER A 115 -3.04 -9.49 -2.51
C SER A 115 -1.70 -9.18 -1.83
N ILE A 116 -1.05 -8.06 -2.20
CA ILE A 116 0.19 -7.62 -1.57
C ILE A 116 -0.06 -7.25 -0.10
N GLN A 117 -1.14 -6.52 0.19
CA GLN A 117 -1.54 -6.16 1.54
C GLN A 117 -1.72 -7.39 2.42
N SER A 118 -2.41 -8.42 1.94
CA SER A 118 -2.63 -9.67 2.67
C SER A 118 -1.35 -10.50 2.88
N ALA A 119 -0.30 -10.24 2.09
CA ALA A 119 0.99 -10.89 2.20
C ALA A 119 1.98 -10.14 3.11
N CYS A 120 1.62 -8.92 3.54
CA CYS A 120 2.40 -8.15 4.51
C CYS A 120 2.17 -8.67 5.92
N GLU A 121 3.22 -8.62 6.73
CA GLU A 121 3.23 -9.02 8.14
C GLU A 121 3.71 -7.84 9.00
N PRO A 122 3.41 -7.78 10.31
CA PRO A 122 4.00 -6.78 11.20
C PRO A 122 5.52 -6.75 11.04
N PHE A 123 6.09 -5.55 10.95
CA PHE A 123 7.50 -5.36 10.62
C PHE A 123 8.17 -4.40 11.60
N GLY A 124 9.25 -4.88 12.24
CA GLY A 124 9.99 -4.09 13.22
C GLY A 124 9.21 -3.83 14.50
N GLU A 125 9.71 -2.90 15.30
CA GLU A 125 9.07 -2.50 16.55
C GLU A 125 7.99 -1.45 16.30
N THR A 126 6.91 -1.53 17.07
CA THR A 126 5.88 -0.47 17.12
C THR A 126 6.36 0.63 18.06
N GLU A 127 6.48 1.84 17.54
CA GLU A 127 6.85 3.01 18.29
C GLU A 127 5.61 3.58 19.00
N VAL A 128 5.64 3.73 20.31
CA VAL A 128 4.54 4.28 21.11
C VAL A 128 5.04 5.47 21.92
N THR A 129 4.41 6.61 21.76
CA THR A 129 4.70 7.84 22.50
C THR A 129 3.44 8.34 23.18
N TYR A 130 3.49 8.61 24.48
CA TYR A 130 2.39 9.27 25.20
C TYR A 130 2.59 10.77 25.18
N ASN A 131 1.62 11.50 24.68
CA ASN A 131 1.59 12.95 24.66
C ASN A 131 0.79 13.45 25.88
N SER A 132 1.50 13.89 26.91
CA SER A 132 0.87 14.38 28.17
C SER A 132 0.05 15.66 27.99
N ALA A 133 0.29 16.43 26.95
CA ALA A 133 -0.46 17.67 26.70
C ALA A 133 -1.86 17.38 26.11
N THR A 134 -1.98 16.31 25.31
CA THR A 134 -3.26 15.90 24.68
C THR A 134 -3.92 14.73 25.41
N GLY A 135 -3.19 14.00 26.24
CA GLY A 135 -3.65 12.76 26.87
C GLY A 135 -3.73 11.57 25.87
N MET A 136 -3.10 11.69 24.71
CA MET A 136 -3.20 10.71 23.63
C MET A 136 -1.91 9.89 23.49
N TYR A 137 -2.05 8.65 23.04
CA TYR A 137 -0.95 7.83 22.57
C TYR A 137 -0.78 8.04 21.06
N GLU A 138 0.41 8.49 20.66
CA GLU A 138 0.85 8.55 19.26
C GLU A 138 1.59 7.24 18.94
N VAL A 139 1.14 6.52 17.93
CA VAL A 139 1.72 5.22 17.55
C VAL A 139 2.12 5.22 16.10
N ILE A 140 3.33 4.68 15.83
CA ILE A 140 3.80 4.35 14.50
C ILE A 140 3.98 2.84 14.43
N ALA A 141 3.25 2.19 13.54
CA ALA A 141 3.37 0.77 13.26
C ALA A 141 3.82 0.55 11.82
N LYS A 142 4.55 -0.52 11.58
CA LYS A 142 5.00 -0.91 10.24
C LYS A 142 4.50 -2.29 9.89
N VAL A 143 4.19 -2.49 8.61
CA VAL A 143 4.00 -3.80 8.01
C VAL A 143 5.02 -3.96 6.89
N GLY A 144 5.44 -5.19 6.62
CA GLY A 144 6.48 -5.46 5.63
C GLY A 144 6.26 -6.74 4.87
N ILE A 145 6.86 -6.81 3.71
CA ILE A 145 6.89 -7.99 2.86
C ILE A 145 8.31 -8.22 2.36
N ARG A 146 8.74 -9.47 2.33
CA ARG A 146 10.04 -9.84 1.76
C ARG A 146 10.13 -9.41 0.30
N GLY A 147 11.23 -8.76 -0.09
CA GLY A 147 11.37 -8.12 -1.40
C GLY A 147 11.21 -9.09 -2.58
N ASP A 148 11.74 -10.31 -2.46
CA ASP A 148 11.58 -11.35 -3.49
C ASP A 148 10.12 -11.80 -3.63
N ARG A 149 9.37 -11.92 -2.52
CA ARG A 149 7.95 -12.23 -2.51
C ARG A 149 7.15 -11.11 -3.17
N TYR A 150 7.47 -9.85 -2.84
CA TYR A 150 6.85 -8.68 -3.47
C TYR A 150 7.03 -8.68 -4.99
N VAL A 151 8.29 -8.87 -5.46
CA VAL A 151 8.58 -8.94 -6.90
C VAL A 151 7.87 -10.12 -7.56
N LYS A 152 7.86 -11.30 -6.93
CA LYS A 152 7.15 -12.48 -7.45
C LYS A 152 5.64 -12.24 -7.62
N MET A 153 5.02 -11.52 -6.66
CA MET A 153 3.60 -11.18 -6.76
C MET A 153 3.34 -10.23 -7.93
N LEU A 154 4.17 -9.20 -8.11
CA LEU A 154 4.08 -8.29 -9.24
C LEU A 154 4.27 -9.04 -10.58
N ASP A 155 5.25 -9.95 -10.66
CA ASP A 155 5.47 -10.75 -11.87
C ASP A 155 4.30 -11.69 -12.17
N GLY A 156 3.63 -12.20 -11.14
CA GLY A 156 2.39 -12.97 -11.31
C GLY A 156 1.30 -12.17 -12.02
N GLY A 157 1.26 -10.86 -11.83
CA GLY A 157 0.32 -9.95 -12.48
C GLY A 157 0.55 -9.75 -13.99
N LYS A 158 1.76 -10.05 -14.52
CA LYS A 158 2.06 -9.93 -15.94
C LYS A 158 1.20 -10.84 -16.84
N ASN A 159 0.76 -11.97 -16.32
CA ASN A 159 -0.04 -12.95 -17.04
C ASN A 159 -1.55 -12.73 -16.88
N ALA A 160 -1.97 -11.59 -16.35
CA ALA A 160 -3.38 -11.29 -16.19
C ALA A 160 -4.08 -11.18 -17.54
N GLN A 161 -5.20 -11.87 -17.68
CA GLN A 161 -6.06 -11.83 -18.87
C GLN A 161 -7.48 -11.44 -18.45
N PRO A 162 -7.77 -10.13 -18.32
CA PRO A 162 -9.10 -9.68 -17.99
C PRO A 162 -10.14 -10.13 -19.01
N GLU A 163 -11.28 -10.58 -18.51
CA GLU A 163 -12.39 -10.98 -19.37
C GLU A 163 -13.05 -9.76 -20.05
N GLY A 164 -13.65 -9.98 -21.22
CA GLY A 164 -14.43 -8.97 -21.93
C GLY A 164 -13.61 -7.96 -22.76
N LEU A 165 -12.29 -8.12 -22.83
CA LEU A 165 -11.43 -7.36 -23.75
C LEU A 165 -11.31 -8.06 -25.11
N SER A 166 -11.35 -7.27 -26.19
CA SER A 166 -10.97 -7.74 -27.53
C SER A 166 -9.46 -8.03 -27.59
N ARG A 167 -9.00 -8.67 -28.67
CA ARG A 167 -7.58 -9.01 -28.84
C ARG A 167 -6.67 -7.77 -28.82
N ASP A 168 -7.11 -6.67 -29.41
CA ASP A 168 -6.33 -5.43 -29.46
C ASP A 168 -6.33 -4.72 -28.10
N GLU A 169 -7.49 -4.69 -27.42
CA GLU A 169 -7.62 -4.17 -26.06
C GLU A 169 -6.78 -4.99 -25.06
N LEU A 170 -6.73 -6.31 -25.20
CA LEU A 170 -5.89 -7.16 -24.36
C LEU A 170 -4.39 -6.89 -24.57
N LYS A 171 -3.97 -6.70 -25.84
CA LYS A 171 -2.59 -6.33 -26.16
C LYS A 171 -2.20 -5.00 -25.48
N GLU A 172 -3.07 -3.99 -25.58
CA GLU A 172 -2.88 -2.69 -24.95
C GLU A 172 -2.84 -2.80 -23.42
N PHE A 173 -3.75 -3.60 -22.82
CA PHE A 173 -3.75 -3.89 -21.39
C PHE A 173 -2.41 -4.47 -20.92
N VAL A 174 -1.88 -5.51 -21.60
CA VAL A 174 -0.61 -6.16 -21.25
C VAL A 174 0.55 -5.17 -21.34
N GLU A 175 0.62 -4.37 -22.40
CA GLU A 175 1.69 -3.39 -22.58
C GLU A 175 1.72 -2.35 -21.45
N VAL A 176 0.56 -1.80 -21.08
CA VAL A 176 0.44 -0.81 -20.01
C VAL A 176 0.69 -1.46 -18.65
N ASN A 177 0.13 -2.64 -18.41
CA ASN A 177 0.31 -3.38 -17.17
C ASN A 177 1.79 -3.69 -16.89
N ASP A 178 2.53 -4.15 -17.89
CA ASP A 178 3.97 -4.42 -17.77
C ASP A 178 4.76 -3.15 -17.40
N GLN A 179 4.42 -2.00 -17.99
CA GLN A 179 5.04 -0.72 -17.64
C GLN A 179 4.76 -0.31 -16.19
N ILE A 180 3.55 -0.58 -15.67
CA ILE A 180 3.20 -0.30 -14.29
C ILE A 180 3.96 -1.24 -13.34
N ILE A 181 4.03 -2.53 -13.68
CA ILE A 181 4.78 -3.54 -12.91
C ILE A 181 6.25 -3.14 -12.79
N ASP A 182 6.88 -2.78 -13.91
CA ASP A 182 8.29 -2.37 -13.91
C ASP A 182 8.51 -1.10 -13.07
N ALA A 183 7.57 -0.15 -13.12
CA ALA A 183 7.62 1.03 -12.25
C ALA A 183 7.42 0.69 -10.76
N ALA A 184 6.52 -0.24 -10.44
CA ALA A 184 6.29 -0.69 -9.06
C ALA A 184 7.50 -1.42 -8.47
N LYS A 185 8.27 -2.14 -9.31
CA LYS A 185 9.54 -2.76 -8.92
C LYS A 185 10.65 -1.73 -8.73
N GLY A 186 10.73 -0.75 -9.60
CA GLY A 186 11.79 0.27 -9.63
C GLY A 186 11.61 1.43 -8.64
N ASN A 187 10.50 1.50 -7.92
CA ASN A 187 10.31 2.46 -6.83
C ASN A 187 11.10 2.02 -5.57
N ASN A 188 12.40 1.94 -5.73
CA ASN A 188 13.39 1.67 -4.68
C ASN A 188 13.98 2.99 -4.18
#